data_8bf70202382a4ceff857732c88f798d8
#
_entry.id   8bf70202382a4ceff857732c88f798d8
#
_cell.length_a   1.000
_cell.length_b   1.000
_cell.length_c   1.000
_cell.angle_alpha   90.00
_cell.angle_beta   90.00
_cell.angle_gamma   90.00
#
_symmetry.space_group_name_H-M   'P 1'
#
loop_
_entity.id
_entity.type
_entity.pdbx_description
1 polymer ?
#
loop_
_entity_poly.entity_id
_entity_poly.type
_entity_poly.pdbx_seq_one_letter_code
_entity_poly.pdbx_strand_id
1 'polypeptide(L)'
;MIKKNDLLININGYVLSLLEKILNANIEIVGIENLPKNNPKLFVANHFTRAEAMLVPYTLYNITNKKVGVIADDSLFKSFVGTFLENLGAMKKNSLNRNEHIIGDLITSCKDWMIFPEGIMVKEKDISKIDNNDYCVKINGACQRVYTGSAVFALTSQYFRQKYFDKTLENYDEFSKKYFIGDCKDINQNETMIIP
;
A
#
# COMPACT_ATOMS: atom_id res chain seq x y z
N MET A 1 19.75 8.67 -16.79
CA MET A 1 19.00 7.57 -17.43
C MET A 1 17.70 7.42 -16.64
N ILE A 2 16.55 7.81 -17.19
CA ILE A 2 15.24 7.67 -16.55
C ILE A 2 14.96 6.15 -16.42
N LYS A 3 14.78 5.64 -15.21
CA LYS A 3 14.43 4.23 -15.02
C LYS A 3 13.08 3.96 -15.71
N LYS A 4 12.93 2.82 -16.37
CA LYS A 4 11.70 2.44 -17.11
C LYS A 4 10.41 2.62 -16.28
N ASN A 5 10.51 2.42 -14.98
CA ASN A 5 9.40 2.60 -14.03
C ASN A 5 9.01 4.07 -13.81
N ASP A 6 9.97 4.99 -13.90
CA ASP A 6 9.70 6.43 -13.72
C ASP A 6 8.95 6.99 -14.92
N LEU A 7 9.20 6.44 -16.12
CA LEU A 7 8.47 6.78 -17.33
C LEU A 7 6.98 6.42 -17.23
N LEU A 8 6.66 5.22 -16.72
CA LEU A 8 5.27 4.77 -16.56
C LEU A 8 4.51 5.58 -15.50
N ILE A 9 5.19 5.96 -14.42
CA ILE A 9 4.61 6.86 -13.41
C ILE A 9 4.31 8.23 -14.02
N ASN A 10 5.22 8.77 -14.83
CA ASN A 10 5.00 10.04 -15.52
C ASN A 10 3.85 9.95 -16.54
N ILE A 11 3.74 8.85 -17.29
CA ILE A 11 2.61 8.63 -18.20
C ILE A 11 1.28 8.61 -17.44
N ASN A 12 1.24 7.91 -16.30
CA ASN A 12 0.05 7.92 -15.43
C ASN A 12 -0.31 9.35 -14.98
N GLY A 13 0.69 10.16 -14.64
CA GLY A 13 0.49 11.57 -14.29
C GLY A 13 -0.11 12.39 -15.42
N TYR A 14 0.37 12.21 -16.65
CA TYR A 14 -0.23 12.89 -17.82
C TYR A 14 -1.67 12.48 -18.05
N VAL A 15 -1.98 11.18 -17.92
CA VAL A 15 -3.35 10.68 -18.07
C VAL A 15 -4.26 11.28 -16.99
N LEU A 16 -3.83 11.32 -15.74
CA LEU A 16 -4.58 11.91 -14.64
C LEU A 16 -4.80 13.41 -14.85
N SER A 17 -3.76 14.16 -15.22
CA SER A 17 -3.87 15.59 -15.51
C SER A 17 -4.81 15.88 -16.69
N LEU A 18 -4.84 15.01 -17.69
CA LEU A 18 -5.79 15.11 -18.80
C LEU A 18 -7.23 14.85 -18.32
N LEU A 19 -7.42 13.84 -17.49
CA LEU A 19 -8.74 13.54 -16.88
C LEU A 19 -9.24 14.67 -16.00
N GLU A 20 -8.40 15.28 -15.18
CA GLU A 20 -8.74 16.47 -14.38
C GLU A 20 -9.28 17.59 -15.26
N LYS A 21 -8.59 17.89 -16.39
CA LYS A 21 -9.03 18.91 -17.34
C LYS A 21 -10.35 18.58 -18.01
N ILE A 22 -10.51 17.32 -18.46
CA ILE A 22 -11.73 16.89 -19.16
C ILE A 22 -12.94 16.89 -18.20
N LEU A 23 -12.73 16.46 -16.95
CA LEU A 23 -13.78 16.35 -15.95
C LEU A 23 -14.01 17.66 -15.19
N ASN A 24 -13.17 18.68 -15.45
CA ASN A 24 -13.14 19.94 -14.68
C ASN A 24 -13.06 19.66 -13.17
N ALA A 25 -12.25 18.66 -12.79
CA ALA A 25 -12.05 18.23 -11.41
C ALA A 25 -10.78 18.89 -10.88
N ASN A 26 -10.78 19.19 -9.58
CA ASN A 26 -9.60 19.65 -8.87
C ASN A 26 -9.26 18.66 -7.77
N ILE A 27 -8.00 18.21 -7.74
CA ILE A 27 -7.51 17.31 -6.69
C ILE A 27 -6.77 18.16 -5.66
N GLU A 28 -7.38 18.29 -4.50
CA GLU A 28 -6.76 18.93 -3.35
C GLU A 28 -6.24 17.89 -2.36
N ILE A 29 -5.00 18.07 -1.89
CA ILE A 29 -4.37 17.16 -0.93
C ILE A 29 -4.15 17.94 0.36
N VAL A 30 -4.79 17.49 1.43
CA VAL A 30 -4.73 18.10 2.75
C VAL A 30 -3.95 17.20 3.70
N GLY A 31 -3.14 17.77 4.59
CA GLY A 31 -2.42 17.03 5.63
C GLY A 31 -1.04 16.49 5.21
N ILE A 32 -0.49 16.94 4.08
CA ILE A 32 0.85 16.53 3.60
C ILE A 32 1.93 16.83 4.65
N GLU A 33 1.79 17.91 5.36
CA GLU A 33 2.69 18.36 6.42
C GLU A 33 2.82 17.37 7.58
N ASN A 34 1.82 16.49 7.74
CA ASN A 34 1.80 15.46 8.78
C ASN A 34 2.53 14.17 8.36
N LEU A 35 2.97 14.06 7.10
CA LEU A 35 3.66 12.87 6.64
C LEU A 35 5.09 12.79 7.19
N PRO A 36 5.45 11.71 7.89
CA PRO A 36 6.82 11.51 8.37
C PRO A 36 7.78 11.32 7.19
N LYS A 37 8.89 12.07 7.16
CA LYS A 37 9.79 12.11 6.00
C LYS A 37 10.56 10.80 5.81
N ASN A 38 11.11 10.24 6.88
CA ASN A 38 12.11 9.16 6.82
C ASN A 38 11.58 7.78 7.23
N ASN A 39 10.34 7.70 7.70
CA ASN A 39 9.75 6.46 8.15
C ASN A 39 9.17 5.67 6.98
N PRO A 40 9.23 4.33 7.00
CA PRO A 40 8.39 3.51 6.14
C PRO A 40 6.92 3.74 6.47
N LYS A 41 6.07 3.87 5.45
CA LYS A 41 4.67 4.23 5.61
C LYS A 41 3.76 3.13 5.14
N LEU A 42 2.74 2.87 5.95
CA LEU A 42 1.62 2.02 5.60
C LEU A 42 0.35 2.89 5.58
N PHE A 43 -0.06 3.28 4.39
CA PHE A 43 -1.29 4.05 4.20
C PHE A 43 -2.49 3.13 4.32
N VAL A 44 -3.49 3.57 5.06
CA VAL A 44 -4.76 2.87 5.23
C VAL A 44 -5.85 3.77 4.70
N ALA A 45 -6.49 3.37 3.62
CA ALA A 45 -7.46 4.19 2.90
C ALA A 45 -8.77 3.46 2.70
N ASN A 46 -9.87 4.20 2.61
CA ASN A 46 -11.16 3.67 2.22
C ASN A 46 -11.19 3.40 0.71
N HIS A 47 -11.96 2.40 0.28
CA HIS A 47 -12.06 2.02 -1.12
C HIS A 47 -13.43 2.33 -1.69
N PHE A 48 -13.64 3.55 -2.18
CA PHE A 48 -14.93 4.00 -2.73
C PHE A 48 -15.06 3.85 -4.24
N THR A 49 -13.92 4.02 -4.97
CA THR A 49 -13.90 4.01 -6.42
C THR A 49 -12.71 3.20 -6.94
N ARG A 50 -12.68 2.93 -8.25
CA ARG A 50 -11.51 2.30 -8.89
C ARG A 50 -10.38 3.30 -9.13
N ALA A 51 -10.70 4.59 -9.24
CA ALA A 51 -9.75 5.64 -9.58
C ALA A 51 -8.72 5.87 -8.46
N GLU A 52 -9.11 5.76 -7.21
CA GLU A 52 -8.22 5.98 -6.06
C GLU A 52 -7.05 4.98 -6.00
N ALA A 53 -7.26 3.75 -6.46
CA ALA A 53 -6.18 2.75 -6.53
C ALA A 53 -5.04 3.15 -7.50
N MET A 54 -5.30 4.07 -8.43
CA MET A 54 -4.30 4.64 -9.34
C MET A 54 -3.88 6.05 -8.92
N LEU A 55 -4.85 6.87 -8.49
CA LEU A 55 -4.67 8.27 -8.18
C LEU A 55 -3.83 8.46 -6.91
N VAL A 56 -4.19 7.75 -5.84
CA VAL A 56 -3.55 7.95 -4.53
C VAL A 56 -2.06 7.52 -4.55
N PRO A 57 -1.67 6.33 -5.07
CA PRO A 57 -0.26 5.96 -5.18
C PRO A 57 0.57 6.93 -6.02
N TYR A 58 0.00 7.43 -7.13
CA TYR A 58 0.66 8.43 -7.96
C TYR A 58 0.89 9.75 -7.21
N THR A 59 -0.15 10.22 -6.53
CA THR A 59 -0.08 11.45 -5.73
C THR A 59 0.94 11.32 -4.60
N LEU A 60 0.91 10.19 -3.87
CA LEU A 60 1.88 9.91 -2.81
C LEU A 60 3.31 9.80 -3.35
N TYR A 61 3.51 9.21 -4.53
CA TYR A 61 4.81 9.19 -5.18
C TYR A 61 5.34 10.60 -5.45
N ASN A 62 4.50 11.49 -5.99
CA ASN A 62 4.90 12.87 -6.26
C ASN A 62 5.28 13.64 -4.98
N ILE A 63 4.63 13.35 -3.87
CA ILE A 63 4.89 14.01 -2.58
C ILE A 63 6.13 13.43 -1.90
N THR A 64 6.26 12.10 -1.88
CA THR A 64 7.27 11.41 -1.08
C THR A 64 8.51 11.01 -1.89
N ASN A 65 8.43 11.07 -3.21
CA ASN A 65 9.41 10.54 -4.16
C ASN A 65 9.73 9.04 -3.90
N LYS A 66 8.75 8.31 -3.37
CA LYS A 66 8.87 6.90 -2.99
C LYS A 66 7.72 6.10 -3.57
N LYS A 67 8.02 4.92 -4.12
CA LYS A 67 6.99 4.03 -4.67
C LYS A 67 6.04 3.58 -3.59
N VAL A 68 4.75 3.51 -3.94
CA VAL A 68 3.70 3.00 -3.07
C VAL A 68 3.11 1.75 -3.69
N GLY A 69 3.24 0.63 -2.97
CA GLY A 69 2.64 -0.64 -3.35
C GLY A 69 1.15 -0.68 -3.04
N VAL A 70 0.38 -1.38 -3.87
CA VAL A 70 -1.06 -1.60 -3.69
C VAL A 70 -1.38 -3.06 -3.94
N ILE A 71 -2.28 -3.64 -3.15
CA ILE A 71 -2.81 -4.97 -3.44
C ILE A 71 -4.01 -4.83 -4.39
N ALA A 72 -3.99 -5.55 -5.51
CA ALA A 72 -5.05 -5.51 -6.50
C ALA A 72 -5.57 -6.91 -6.83
N ASP A 73 -6.81 -6.98 -7.31
CA ASP A 73 -7.46 -8.24 -7.69
C ASP A 73 -6.71 -8.93 -8.84
N ASP A 74 -6.57 -10.23 -8.77
CA ASP A 74 -5.81 -11.05 -9.72
C ASP A 74 -6.35 -10.95 -11.15
N SER A 75 -7.66 -10.66 -11.30
CA SER A 75 -8.30 -10.50 -12.61
C SER A 75 -7.73 -9.32 -13.41
N LEU A 76 -7.24 -8.28 -12.73
CA LEU A 76 -6.65 -7.11 -13.36
C LEU A 76 -5.29 -7.39 -14.03
N PHE A 77 -4.65 -8.51 -13.67
CA PHE A 77 -3.33 -8.88 -14.17
C PHE A 77 -3.36 -9.82 -15.40
N LYS A 78 -4.55 -10.08 -15.94
CA LYS A 78 -4.70 -11.02 -17.07
C LYS A 78 -4.37 -10.43 -18.45
N SER A 79 -4.09 -9.13 -18.56
CA SER A 79 -3.82 -8.44 -19.82
C SER A 79 -2.59 -7.56 -19.70
N PHE A 80 -2.27 -6.80 -20.77
CA PHE A 80 -1.20 -5.80 -20.74
C PHE A 80 -1.37 -4.77 -19.60
N VAL A 81 -2.61 -4.56 -19.15
CA VAL A 81 -2.91 -3.73 -17.97
C VAL A 81 -2.22 -4.29 -16.72
N GLY A 82 -2.13 -5.62 -16.60
CA GLY A 82 -1.44 -6.26 -15.48
C GLY A 82 0.04 -5.86 -15.40
N THR A 83 0.76 -5.96 -16.51
CA THR A 83 2.16 -5.52 -16.55
C THR A 83 2.31 -4.04 -16.22
N PHE A 84 1.38 -3.21 -16.68
CA PHE A 84 1.35 -1.80 -16.33
C PHE A 84 1.16 -1.58 -14.83
N LEU A 85 0.18 -2.26 -14.22
CA LEU A 85 -0.08 -2.20 -12.78
C LEU A 85 1.12 -2.68 -11.94
N GLU A 86 1.76 -3.79 -12.33
CA GLU A 86 2.97 -4.29 -11.66
C GLU A 86 4.11 -3.25 -11.71
N ASN A 87 4.29 -2.58 -12.83
CA ASN A 87 5.28 -1.51 -12.96
C ASN A 87 4.95 -0.27 -12.09
N LEU A 88 3.67 0.00 -11.84
CA LEU A 88 3.23 1.04 -10.90
C LEU A 88 3.38 0.63 -9.43
N GLY A 89 3.69 -0.64 -9.16
CA GLY A 89 3.90 -1.15 -7.81
C GLY A 89 2.76 -2.00 -7.27
N ALA A 90 1.74 -2.30 -8.09
CA ALA A 90 0.65 -3.19 -7.69
C ALA A 90 1.13 -4.64 -7.58
N MET A 91 0.56 -5.35 -6.61
CA MET A 91 0.79 -6.77 -6.37
C MET A 91 -0.55 -7.53 -6.38
N LYS A 92 -0.55 -8.72 -6.96
CA LYS A 92 -1.73 -9.60 -6.96
C LYS A 92 -2.14 -9.98 -5.54
N LYS A 93 -3.45 -10.00 -5.30
CA LYS A 93 -4.02 -10.39 -4.01
C LYS A 93 -3.57 -11.79 -3.57
N ASN A 94 -3.45 -12.72 -4.51
CA ASN A 94 -3.06 -14.12 -4.25
C ASN A 94 -1.59 -14.41 -4.61
N SER A 95 -0.72 -13.38 -4.67
CA SER A 95 0.72 -13.60 -4.86
C SER A 95 1.31 -14.48 -3.78
N LEU A 96 2.19 -15.39 -4.19
CA LEU A 96 3.00 -16.15 -3.25
C LEU A 96 3.86 -15.20 -2.41
N ASN A 97 3.96 -15.46 -1.12
CA ASN A 97 4.75 -14.66 -0.16
C ASN A 97 4.38 -13.16 -0.15
N ARG A 98 3.13 -12.80 -0.49
CA ARG A 98 2.66 -11.41 -0.52
C ARG A 98 2.90 -10.70 0.81
N ASN A 99 2.56 -11.35 1.92
CA ASN A 99 2.69 -10.75 3.25
C ASN A 99 4.15 -10.54 3.62
N GLU A 100 5.00 -11.51 3.29
CA GLU A 100 6.43 -11.43 3.51
C GLU A 100 7.06 -10.29 2.70
N HIS A 101 6.62 -10.10 1.45
CA HIS A 101 7.02 -8.96 0.62
C HIS A 101 6.67 -7.62 1.26
N ILE A 102 5.42 -7.47 1.70
CA ILE A 102 4.95 -6.22 2.31
C ILE A 102 5.73 -5.93 3.60
N ILE A 103 5.89 -6.93 4.45
CA ILE A 103 6.65 -6.81 5.70
C ILE A 103 8.11 -6.47 5.42
N GLY A 104 8.73 -7.13 4.45
CA GLY A 104 10.12 -6.87 4.04
C GLY A 104 10.33 -5.44 3.51
N ASP A 105 9.45 -4.98 2.62
CA ASP A 105 9.47 -3.59 2.12
C ASP A 105 9.34 -2.57 3.26
N LEU A 106 8.48 -2.83 4.25
CA LEU A 106 8.31 -1.96 5.41
C LEU A 106 9.52 -1.99 6.35
N ILE A 107 10.16 -3.15 6.56
CA ILE A 107 11.36 -3.28 7.38
C ILE A 107 12.53 -2.52 6.75
N THR A 108 12.72 -2.67 5.45
CA THR A 108 13.83 -2.05 4.69
C THR A 108 13.53 -0.62 4.27
N SER A 109 12.28 -0.18 4.38
CA SER A 109 11.81 1.10 3.83
C SER A 109 12.00 1.21 2.31
N CYS A 110 12.03 0.08 1.61
CA CYS A 110 12.22 0.01 0.16
C CYS A 110 11.02 0.60 -0.58
N LYS A 111 9.83 0.30 -0.09
CA LYS A 111 8.56 0.74 -0.64
C LYS A 111 7.58 1.06 0.47
N ASP A 112 6.78 2.10 0.30
CA ASP A 112 5.61 2.32 1.13
C ASP A 112 4.44 1.49 0.60
N TRP A 113 3.45 1.21 1.42
CA TRP A 113 2.30 0.40 1.02
C TRP A 113 0.99 1.11 1.31
N MET A 114 0.00 0.90 0.46
CA MET A 114 -1.38 1.33 0.68
C MET A 114 -2.30 0.11 0.72
N ILE A 115 -3.10 0.03 1.77
CA ILE A 115 -4.03 -1.07 2.02
C ILE A 115 -5.44 -0.52 2.15
N PHE A 116 -6.37 -1.21 1.52
CA PHE A 116 -7.80 -1.00 1.68
C PHE A 116 -8.35 -2.07 2.63
N PRO A 117 -8.59 -1.76 3.91
CA PRO A 117 -8.94 -2.78 4.90
C PRO A 117 -10.31 -3.43 4.67
N GLU A 118 -11.17 -2.80 3.88
CA GLU A 118 -12.45 -3.41 3.49
C GLU A 118 -12.25 -4.61 2.53
N GLY A 119 -11.13 -4.65 1.81
CA GLY A 119 -10.79 -5.70 0.84
C GLY A 119 -11.64 -5.74 -0.42
N ILE A 120 -12.63 -4.86 -0.49
CA ILE A 120 -13.51 -4.63 -1.63
C ILE A 120 -13.86 -3.15 -1.72
N MET A 121 -14.38 -2.73 -2.86
CA MET A 121 -14.92 -1.38 -3.04
C MET A 121 -16.24 -1.24 -2.29
N VAL A 122 -16.35 -0.26 -1.40
CA VAL A 122 -17.48 -0.07 -0.48
C VAL A 122 -18.13 1.28 -0.70
N LYS A 123 -19.47 1.31 -0.69
CA LYS A 123 -20.24 2.54 -0.67
C LYS A 123 -20.78 2.80 0.73
N GLU A 124 -21.10 4.03 1.06
CA GLU A 124 -21.64 4.43 2.36
C GLU A 124 -22.82 3.54 2.82
N LYS A 125 -23.73 3.20 1.91
CA LYS A 125 -24.89 2.31 2.18
C LYS A 125 -24.49 0.89 2.61
N ASP A 126 -23.27 0.48 2.31
CA ASP A 126 -22.75 -0.85 2.63
C ASP A 126 -22.11 -0.90 4.03
N ILE A 127 -21.98 0.25 4.70
CA ILE A 127 -21.42 0.37 6.04
C ILE A 127 -22.56 0.30 7.05
N SER A 128 -22.43 -0.56 8.05
CA SER A 128 -23.39 -0.68 9.15
C SER A 128 -22.67 -0.68 10.48
N LYS A 129 -23.20 0.08 11.43
CA LYS A 129 -22.74 0.06 12.81
C LYS A 129 -23.28 -1.20 13.49
N ILE A 130 -22.40 -1.96 14.12
CA ILE A 130 -22.78 -3.17 14.89
C ILE A 130 -23.01 -2.80 16.35
N ASP A 131 -22.08 -2.02 16.92
CA ASP A 131 -22.06 -1.58 18.30
C ASP A 131 -21.52 -0.15 18.43
N ASN A 132 -21.41 0.37 19.66
CA ASN A 132 -21.01 1.75 19.90
C ASN A 132 -19.71 2.17 19.19
N ASN A 133 -18.77 1.26 18.97
CA ASN A 133 -17.49 1.55 18.30
C ASN A 133 -17.09 0.51 17.25
N ASP A 134 -18.02 -0.34 16.81
CA ASP A 134 -17.72 -1.39 15.83
C ASP A 134 -18.59 -1.23 14.58
N TYR A 135 -17.97 -1.40 13.42
CA TYR A 135 -18.60 -1.26 12.12
C TYR A 135 -18.34 -2.51 11.28
N CYS A 136 -19.26 -2.83 10.41
CA CYS A 136 -19.06 -3.85 9.39
C CYS A 136 -19.41 -3.34 8.00
N VAL A 137 -18.86 -4.03 7.01
CA VAL A 137 -19.19 -3.85 5.62
C VAL A 137 -20.17 -4.93 5.20
N LYS A 138 -21.30 -4.57 4.60
CA LYS A 138 -22.26 -5.52 4.05
C LYS A 138 -21.81 -6.00 2.68
N ILE A 139 -21.51 -7.29 2.58
CA ILE A 139 -21.15 -7.97 1.34
C ILE A 139 -22.19 -9.05 1.08
N ASN A 140 -22.92 -8.94 -0.03
CA ASN A 140 -24.01 -9.89 -0.35
C ASN A 140 -25.00 -10.11 0.79
N GLY A 141 -25.32 -9.05 1.54
CA GLY A 141 -26.24 -9.10 2.67
C GLY A 141 -25.64 -9.58 4.00
N ALA A 142 -24.42 -10.10 4.01
CA ALA A 142 -23.71 -10.51 5.21
C ALA A 142 -22.80 -9.38 5.75
N CYS A 143 -22.75 -9.25 7.06
CA CYS A 143 -21.89 -8.29 7.75
C CYS A 143 -20.48 -8.85 7.91
N GLN A 144 -19.49 -8.21 7.31
CA GLN A 144 -18.10 -8.57 7.42
C GLN A 144 -17.32 -7.44 8.11
N ARG A 145 -16.51 -7.78 9.10
CA ARG A 145 -15.57 -6.83 9.71
C ARG A 145 -14.43 -6.50 8.75
N VAL A 146 -13.89 -5.28 8.88
CA VAL A 146 -12.71 -4.88 8.13
C VAL A 146 -11.50 -5.77 8.47
N TYR A 147 -10.64 -6.00 7.49
CA TYR A 147 -9.45 -6.83 7.69
C TYR A 147 -8.41 -6.12 8.54
N THR A 148 -7.80 -6.86 9.45
CA THR A 148 -6.73 -6.37 10.34
C THR A 148 -5.34 -6.44 9.72
N GLY A 149 -5.23 -6.76 8.43
CA GLY A 149 -3.96 -6.99 7.73
C GLY A 149 -2.98 -5.83 7.83
N SER A 150 -3.46 -4.59 7.77
CA SER A 150 -2.61 -3.40 7.93
C SER A 150 -1.95 -3.33 9.30
N ALA A 151 -2.70 -3.59 10.37
CA ALA A 151 -2.15 -3.64 11.72
C ALA A 151 -1.12 -4.79 11.88
N VAL A 152 -1.42 -5.96 11.31
CA VAL A 152 -0.49 -7.11 11.33
C VAL A 152 0.82 -6.76 10.61
N PHE A 153 0.76 -6.14 9.43
CA PHE A 153 1.97 -5.75 8.68
C PHE A 153 2.82 -4.75 9.46
N ALA A 154 2.20 -3.71 10.03
CA ALA A 154 2.92 -2.70 10.81
C ALA A 154 3.57 -3.31 12.06
N LEU A 155 2.81 -4.06 12.86
CA LEU A 155 3.30 -4.67 14.10
C LEU A 155 4.39 -5.70 13.82
N THR A 156 4.22 -6.54 12.79
CA THR A 156 5.22 -7.55 12.43
C THR A 156 6.51 -6.91 11.94
N SER A 157 6.42 -5.87 11.10
CA SER A 157 7.60 -5.16 10.63
C SER A 157 8.36 -4.49 11.78
N GLN A 158 7.64 -3.92 12.74
CA GLN A 158 8.23 -3.30 13.92
C GLN A 158 8.87 -4.33 14.86
N TYR A 159 8.20 -5.46 15.10
CA TYR A 159 8.72 -6.55 15.91
C TYR A 159 10.07 -7.08 15.38
N PHE A 160 10.17 -7.36 14.08
CA PHE A 160 11.41 -7.85 13.50
C PHE A 160 12.52 -6.78 13.48
N ARG A 161 12.15 -5.53 13.23
CA ARG A 161 13.10 -4.40 13.30
C ARG A 161 13.70 -4.28 14.69
N GLN A 162 12.86 -4.32 15.73
CA GLN A 162 13.32 -4.27 17.10
C GLN A 162 14.25 -5.45 17.42
N LYS A 163 13.83 -6.68 17.11
CA LYS A 163 14.69 -7.87 17.30
C LYS A 163 16.05 -7.78 16.62
N TYR A 164 16.11 -7.20 15.42
CA TYR A 164 17.36 -7.00 14.72
C TYR A 164 18.29 -6.03 15.45
N PHE A 165 17.79 -4.86 15.85
CA PHE A 165 18.60 -3.86 16.53
C PHE A 165 18.96 -4.26 17.96
N ASP A 166 18.12 -5.00 18.65
CA ASP A 166 18.40 -5.58 19.98
C ASP A 166 19.33 -6.81 19.89
N LYS A 167 19.74 -7.24 18.68
CA LYS A 167 20.56 -8.43 18.43
C LYS A 167 19.94 -9.73 18.99
N THR A 168 18.62 -9.78 19.05
CA THR A 168 17.86 -10.96 19.51
C THR A 168 17.16 -11.70 18.34
N LEU A 169 17.44 -11.30 17.10
CA LEU A 169 16.92 -11.97 15.91
C LEU A 169 17.69 -13.27 15.69
N GLU A 170 17.03 -14.38 15.95
CA GLU A 170 17.55 -15.71 15.67
C GLU A 170 17.56 -15.97 14.15
N ASN A 171 18.58 -16.69 13.67
CA ASN A 171 18.71 -17.16 12.29
C ASN A 171 18.47 -16.06 11.23
N TYR A 172 19.33 -15.04 11.21
CA TYR A 172 19.24 -13.93 10.26
C TYR A 172 19.19 -14.36 8.78
N ASP A 173 19.89 -15.45 8.43
CA ASP A 173 19.91 -15.95 7.04
C ASP A 173 18.54 -16.47 6.59
N GLU A 174 17.81 -17.17 7.44
CA GLU A 174 16.46 -17.63 7.16
C GLU A 174 15.49 -16.46 7.11
N PHE A 175 15.59 -15.54 8.06
CA PHE A 175 14.83 -14.30 8.09
C PHE A 175 15.02 -13.50 6.80
N SER A 176 16.28 -13.27 6.39
CA SER A 176 16.58 -12.49 5.19
C SER A 176 16.06 -13.15 3.91
N LYS A 177 16.17 -14.46 3.77
CA LYS A 177 15.61 -15.22 2.65
C LYS A 177 14.09 -15.11 2.59
N LYS A 178 13.43 -15.05 3.73
CA LYS A 178 11.97 -14.97 3.83
C LYS A 178 11.42 -13.59 3.51
N TYR A 179 12.05 -12.54 4.02
CA TYR A 179 11.50 -11.18 3.98
C TYR A 179 12.18 -10.24 2.98
N PHE A 180 13.45 -10.47 2.63
CA PHE A 180 14.17 -9.60 1.68
C PHE A 180 14.07 -10.11 0.25
N ILE A 181 12.85 -10.16 -0.25
CA ILE A 181 12.52 -10.66 -1.59
C ILE A 181 12.80 -9.59 -2.67
N GLY A 182 12.80 -8.30 -2.28
CA GLY A 182 13.02 -7.15 -3.16
C GLY A 182 14.50 -6.73 -3.30
N ASP A 183 14.68 -5.54 -3.86
CA ASP A 183 16.01 -4.97 -4.14
C ASP A 183 16.72 -4.42 -2.91
N CYS A 184 15.98 -4.07 -1.85
CA CYS A 184 16.52 -3.50 -0.63
C CYS A 184 16.75 -4.59 0.42
N LYS A 185 17.92 -4.54 1.06
CA LYS A 185 18.32 -5.54 2.06
C LYS A 185 18.72 -4.93 3.40
N ASP A 186 18.85 -3.61 3.46
CA ASP A 186 19.25 -2.92 4.68
C ASP A 186 18.03 -2.60 5.53
N ILE A 187 18.05 -3.02 6.79
CA ILE A 187 16.98 -2.75 7.74
C ILE A 187 16.99 -1.28 8.14
N ASN A 188 15.87 -0.61 7.89
CA ASN A 188 15.70 0.78 8.28
C ASN A 188 15.45 0.88 9.80
N GLN A 189 16.13 1.83 10.46
CA GLN A 189 16.02 2.01 11.91
C GLN A 189 14.72 2.72 12.34
N ASN A 190 14.04 3.40 11.42
CA ASN A 190 12.84 4.16 11.76
C ASN A 190 11.60 3.26 11.82
N GLU A 191 10.71 3.55 12.73
CA GLU A 191 9.46 2.81 12.92
C GLU A 191 8.53 2.92 11.71
N THR A 192 7.77 1.86 11.47
CA THR A 192 6.70 1.89 10.47
C THR A 192 5.53 2.72 10.98
N MET A 193 5.15 3.75 10.20
CA MET A 193 4.04 4.63 10.53
C MET A 193 2.78 4.20 9.79
N ILE A 194 1.68 4.04 10.53
CA ILE A 194 0.35 3.85 9.92
C ILE A 194 -0.23 5.23 9.65
N ILE A 195 -0.59 5.48 8.40
CA ILE A 195 -1.19 6.74 7.94
C ILE A 195 -2.63 6.44 7.52
N PRO A 196 -3.60 6.94 8.28
CA PRO A 196 -5.03 6.76 7.97
C PRO A 196 -5.46 7.63 6.78
#